data_866c660057b628961e4348c25c888fc8
#
_entry.id   866c660057b628961e4348c25c888fc8
#
_cell.length_a   1.000
_cell.length_b   1.000
_cell.length_c   1.000
_cell.angle_alpha   90.00
_cell.angle_beta   90.00
_cell.angle_gamma   90.00
#
_symmetry.space_group_name_H-M   'P 1'
#
loop_
_entity.id
_entity.type
_entity.pdbx_description
1 polymer ?
#
loop_
_entity_poly.entity_id
_entity_poly.type
_entity_poly.pdbx_seq_one_letter_code
_entity_poly.pdbx_strand_id
1 'polypeptide(L)'
;MAKSLRFIHCGDLHLGSPFHDVAAVGSRWERIVGKAPMRAFQKIVQLAIDKKAHAVLISGDVYTSATHNLTAQLDYVRLLHKLAQNNIQVFAVLGNHDPLEAWKARIPFPPNVHIFSAEKIERMPLVVD
;
A
#
# COMPACT_ATOMS: atom_id res chain seq x y z
N MET A 1 -11.81 31.27 -0.04
CA MET A 1 -10.56 30.67 -0.51
C MET A 1 -10.80 29.21 -0.92
N ALA A 2 -10.26 28.80 -2.04
CA ALA A 2 -10.33 27.41 -2.44
C ALA A 2 -9.52 26.55 -1.45
N LYS A 3 -10.13 25.50 -0.93
CA LYS A 3 -9.42 24.52 -0.10
C LYS A 3 -8.47 23.72 -0.99
N SER A 4 -7.21 23.61 -0.61
CA SER A 4 -6.22 22.83 -1.36
C SER A 4 -6.37 21.34 -1.04
N LEU A 5 -6.46 20.51 -2.07
CA LEU A 5 -6.42 19.07 -1.94
C LEU A 5 -4.95 18.61 -1.93
N ARG A 6 -4.60 17.78 -0.96
CA ARG A 6 -3.30 17.12 -0.88
C ARG A 6 -3.47 15.61 -0.92
N PHE A 7 -2.77 14.96 -1.81
CA PHE A 7 -2.74 13.51 -1.87
C PHE A 7 -1.34 13.01 -2.19
N ILE A 8 -1.08 11.77 -1.85
CA ILE A 8 0.14 11.05 -2.22
C ILE A 8 -0.25 9.96 -3.20
N HIS A 9 0.50 9.82 -4.27
CA HIS A 9 0.34 8.75 -5.25
C HIS A 9 1.55 7.85 -5.21
N CYS A 10 1.32 6.55 -5.13
CA CYS A 10 2.35 5.51 -5.20
C CYS A 10 1.82 4.27 -5.91
N GLY A 11 2.73 3.41 -6.31
CA GLY A 11 2.41 2.15 -6.96
C GLY A 11 3.65 1.27 -7.04
N ASP A 12 3.48 0.06 -7.55
CA ASP A 12 4.57 -0.90 -7.70
C ASP A 12 5.37 -1.11 -6.40
N LEU A 13 4.67 -1.28 -5.30
CA LEU A 13 5.29 -1.41 -3.98
C LEU A 13 6.05 -2.73 -3.83
N HIS A 14 5.56 -3.80 -4.45
CA HIS A 14 6.16 -5.14 -4.43
C HIS A 14 6.58 -5.60 -3.03
N LEU A 15 5.68 -5.43 -2.06
CA LEU A 15 5.92 -5.79 -0.67
C LEU A 15 6.11 -7.30 -0.51
N GLY A 16 7.12 -7.68 0.25
CA GLY A 16 7.43 -9.09 0.48
C GLY A 16 8.07 -9.79 -0.73
N SER A 17 8.49 -9.04 -1.74
CA SER A 17 9.15 -9.59 -2.92
C SER A 17 10.50 -10.21 -2.56
N PRO A 18 10.76 -11.46 -2.98
CA PRO A 18 12.08 -12.04 -2.84
C PRO A 18 13.05 -11.42 -3.87
N PHE A 19 14.22 -10.99 -3.42
CA PHE A 19 15.29 -10.50 -4.26
C PHE A 19 16.31 -11.62 -4.49
N HIS A 20 16.04 -12.50 -5.44
CA HIS A 20 16.85 -13.69 -5.70
C HIS A 20 18.29 -13.39 -6.10
N ASP A 21 18.51 -12.30 -6.82
CA ASP A 21 19.84 -11.91 -7.28
C ASP A 21 20.75 -11.43 -6.16
N VAL A 22 20.17 -11.00 -5.06
CA VAL A 22 20.90 -10.48 -3.89
C VAL A 22 21.34 -11.61 -2.94
N ALA A 23 20.68 -12.76 -2.97
CA ALA A 23 21.07 -13.93 -2.19
C ALA A 23 22.48 -14.41 -2.55
N ALA A 24 22.91 -14.21 -3.81
CA ALA A 24 24.26 -14.53 -4.28
C ALA A 24 25.36 -13.65 -3.67
N VAL A 25 25.00 -12.49 -3.10
CA VAL A 25 25.93 -11.50 -2.54
C VAL A 25 26.09 -11.66 -1.02
N GLY A 26 25.18 -12.40 -0.37
CA GLY A 26 25.26 -12.74 1.05
C GLY A 26 23.98 -12.39 1.82
N SER A 27 23.77 -13.11 2.93
CA SER A 27 22.56 -13.04 3.76
C SER A 27 22.30 -11.66 4.38
N ARG A 28 23.35 -10.88 4.63
CA ARG A 28 23.22 -9.51 5.16
C ARG A 28 22.54 -8.59 4.16
N TRP A 29 22.95 -8.63 2.89
CA TRP A 29 22.39 -7.83 1.82
C TRP A 29 20.95 -8.25 1.51
N GLU A 30 20.69 -9.55 1.51
CA GLU A 30 19.35 -10.10 1.34
C GLU A 30 18.38 -9.54 2.38
N ARG A 31 18.78 -9.48 3.66
CA ARG A 31 17.96 -8.89 4.71
C ARG A 31 17.73 -7.39 4.54
N ILE A 32 18.75 -6.64 4.14
CA ILE A 32 18.67 -5.19 3.94
C ILE A 32 17.74 -4.88 2.76
N VAL A 33 17.97 -5.51 1.62
CA VAL A 33 17.22 -5.28 0.39
C VAL A 33 15.81 -5.83 0.51
N GLY A 34 15.63 -6.99 1.15
CA GLY A 34 14.31 -7.59 1.37
C GLY A 34 13.36 -6.74 2.20
N LYS A 35 13.90 -5.90 3.09
CA LYS A 35 13.10 -4.98 3.92
C LYS A 35 12.89 -3.61 3.29
N ALA A 36 13.62 -3.30 2.22
CA ALA A 36 13.59 -1.97 1.61
C ALA A 36 12.20 -1.54 1.09
N PRO A 37 11.42 -2.39 0.41
CA PRO A 37 10.09 -2.00 -0.05
C PRO A 37 9.15 -1.62 1.11
N MET A 38 9.15 -2.39 2.18
CA MET A 38 8.30 -2.08 3.34
C MET A 38 8.75 -0.80 4.04
N ARG A 39 10.05 -0.58 4.16
CA ARG A 39 10.60 0.68 4.71
C ARG A 39 10.24 1.88 3.85
N ALA A 40 10.28 1.73 2.53
CA ALA A 40 9.85 2.78 1.61
C ALA A 40 8.38 3.10 1.80
N PHE A 41 7.53 2.09 1.92
CA PHE A 41 6.10 2.30 2.17
C PHE A 41 5.83 2.95 3.53
N GLN A 42 6.57 2.54 4.58
CA GLN A 42 6.50 3.21 5.89
C GLN A 42 6.82 4.71 5.79
N LYS A 43 7.81 5.08 5.01
CA LYS A 43 8.16 6.48 4.77
C LYS A 43 7.08 7.23 4.00
N ILE A 44 6.45 6.59 3.03
CA ILE A 44 5.31 7.15 2.28
C ILE A 44 4.15 7.43 3.24
N VAL A 45 3.81 6.49 4.09
CA VAL A 45 2.75 6.65 5.09
C VAL A 45 3.08 7.80 6.06
N GLN A 46 4.32 7.84 6.56
CA GLN A 46 4.74 8.91 7.44
C GLN A 46 4.70 10.28 6.76
N LEU A 47 5.11 10.35 5.50
CA LEU A 47 5.02 11.56 4.71
C LEU A 47 3.57 12.04 4.56
N ALA A 48 2.64 11.11 4.29
CA ALA A 48 1.22 11.43 4.21
C ALA A 48 0.69 12.05 5.51
N ILE A 49 1.10 11.51 6.64
CA ILE A 49 0.74 12.02 7.97
C ILE A 49 1.35 13.39 8.22
N ASP A 50 2.65 13.55 7.98
CA ASP A 50 3.38 14.79 8.24
C ASP A 50 2.86 15.96 7.38
N LYS A 51 2.50 15.65 6.14
CA LYS A 51 1.95 16.65 5.20
C LYS A 51 0.44 16.83 5.33
N LYS A 52 -0.20 16.11 6.25
CA LYS A 52 -1.66 16.13 6.42
C LYS A 52 -2.38 15.91 5.09
N ALA A 53 -2.00 14.83 4.40
CA ALA A 53 -2.63 14.46 3.16
C ALA A 53 -4.10 14.07 3.40
N HIS A 54 -4.96 14.32 2.43
CA HIS A 54 -6.36 13.92 2.50
C HIS A 54 -6.54 12.49 2.03
N ALA A 55 -5.68 12.05 1.10
CA ALA A 55 -5.75 10.70 0.54
C ALA A 55 -4.37 10.17 0.14
N VAL A 56 -4.28 8.84 0.08
CA VAL A 56 -3.20 8.10 -0.58
C VAL A 56 -3.82 7.30 -1.72
N LEU A 57 -3.27 7.45 -2.92
CA LEU A 57 -3.68 6.72 -4.11
C LEU A 57 -2.64 5.64 -4.40
N ILE A 58 -3.09 4.39 -4.51
CA ILE A 58 -2.21 3.24 -4.76
C ILE A 58 -2.60 2.61 -6.09
N SER A 59 -1.70 2.64 -7.07
CA SER A 59 -1.96 2.25 -8.45
C SER A 59 -1.57 0.81 -8.78
N GLY A 60 -1.72 -0.10 -7.84
CA GLY A 60 -1.54 -1.53 -8.07
C GLY A 60 -0.15 -2.06 -7.75
N ASP A 61 0.01 -3.36 -7.94
CA ASP A 61 1.23 -4.13 -7.67
C ASP A 61 1.78 -3.91 -6.27
N VAL A 62 0.90 -4.03 -5.28
CA VAL A 62 1.30 -3.98 -3.85
C VAL A 62 2.18 -5.17 -3.50
N TYR A 63 1.87 -6.35 -4.04
CA TYR A 63 2.65 -7.58 -3.86
C TYR A 63 3.19 -8.08 -5.21
N THR A 64 4.32 -8.78 -5.20
CA THR A 64 4.96 -9.26 -6.44
C THR A 64 4.26 -10.46 -7.05
N SER A 65 3.67 -11.33 -6.24
CA SER A 65 3.01 -12.54 -6.69
C SER A 65 1.98 -13.01 -5.66
N ALA A 66 1.27 -14.07 -6.00
CA ALA A 66 0.37 -14.78 -5.09
C ALA A 66 1.08 -15.43 -3.89
N THR A 67 2.34 -15.09 -3.64
CA THR A 67 3.07 -15.56 -2.48
C THR A 67 2.40 -15.05 -1.20
N HIS A 68 2.02 -16.01 -0.37
CA HIS A 68 1.34 -15.75 0.89
C HIS A 68 2.33 -15.29 1.96
N ASN A 69 2.96 -14.12 1.76
CA ASN A 69 3.78 -13.51 2.80
C ASN A 69 2.86 -12.83 3.82
N LEU A 70 2.45 -13.59 4.81
CA LEU A 70 1.55 -13.11 5.84
C LEU A 70 2.13 -11.91 6.62
N THR A 71 3.43 -11.91 6.87
CA THR A 71 4.10 -10.80 7.55
C THR A 71 3.98 -9.50 6.75
N ALA A 72 4.22 -9.55 5.44
CA ALA A 72 4.07 -8.39 4.57
C ALA A 72 2.62 -7.90 4.53
N GLN A 73 1.66 -8.80 4.49
CA GLN A 73 0.23 -8.45 4.53
C GLN A 73 -0.15 -7.77 5.85
N LEU A 74 0.32 -8.30 6.98
CA LEU A 74 0.08 -7.71 8.30
C LEU A 74 0.67 -6.31 8.41
N ASP A 75 1.90 -6.14 7.97
CA ASP A 75 2.57 -4.84 8.03
C ASP A 75 1.89 -3.81 7.12
N TYR A 76 1.47 -4.24 5.93
CA TYR A 76 0.70 -3.40 5.01
C TYR A 76 -0.61 -2.93 5.66
N VAL A 77 -1.40 -3.84 6.18
CA VAL A 77 -2.67 -3.51 6.83
C VAL A 77 -2.48 -2.62 8.06
N ARG A 78 -1.43 -2.85 8.84
CA ARG A 78 -1.08 -1.96 9.98
C ARG A 78 -0.83 -0.52 9.54
N LEU A 79 -0.12 -0.35 8.42
CA LEU A 79 0.14 0.97 7.87
C LEU A 79 -1.13 1.63 7.34
N LEU A 80 -2.05 0.86 6.76
CA LEU A 80 -3.37 1.37 6.37
C LEU A 80 -4.19 1.82 7.59
N HIS A 81 -4.13 1.06 8.68
CA HIS A 81 -4.75 1.48 9.96
C HIS A 81 -4.14 2.78 10.50
N LYS A 82 -2.84 2.94 10.39
CA LYS A 82 -2.15 4.17 10.79
C LYS A 82 -2.65 5.37 9.99
N LEU A 83 -2.90 5.21 8.69
CA LEU A 83 -3.53 6.23 7.87
C LEU A 83 -4.96 6.52 8.33
N ALA A 84 -5.75 5.48 8.64
CA ALA A 84 -7.11 5.63 9.15
C ALA A 84 -7.17 6.44 10.46
N GLN A 85 -6.25 6.18 11.37
CA GLN A 85 -6.12 6.91 12.64
C GLN A 85 -5.83 8.41 12.44
N ASN A 86 -5.27 8.77 11.31
CA ASN A 86 -4.97 10.16 10.93
C ASN A 86 -5.98 10.74 9.92
N ASN A 87 -7.14 10.11 9.77
CA ASN A 87 -8.22 10.52 8.87
C ASN A 87 -7.79 10.66 7.41
N ILE A 88 -6.87 9.81 6.98
CA ILE A 88 -6.39 9.78 5.60
C ILE A 88 -7.07 8.62 4.87
N GLN A 89 -7.75 8.92 3.77
CA GLN A 89 -8.40 7.92 2.95
C GLN A 89 -7.41 7.24 2.01
N VAL A 90 -7.66 5.98 1.69
CA VAL A 90 -6.84 5.21 0.76
C VAL A 90 -7.74 4.75 -0.40
N PHE A 91 -7.31 5.06 -1.61
CA PHE A 91 -7.95 4.59 -2.82
C PHE A 91 -6.94 3.74 -3.60
N ALA A 92 -7.31 2.51 -3.88
CA ALA A 92 -6.41 1.55 -4.51
C ALA A 92 -7.07 0.88 -5.71
N VAL A 93 -6.27 0.59 -6.71
CA VAL A 93 -6.62 -0.34 -7.79
C VAL A 93 -5.69 -1.54 -7.71
N LEU A 94 -6.15 -2.70 -8.17
CA LEU A 94 -5.34 -3.89 -8.24
C LEU A 94 -4.48 -3.87 -9.49
N GLY A 95 -3.22 -4.28 -9.37
CA GLY A 95 -2.34 -4.54 -10.50
C GLY A 95 -2.47 -5.99 -10.98
N ASN A 96 -1.78 -6.30 -12.09
CA ASN A 96 -1.80 -7.64 -12.65
C ASN A 96 -1.12 -8.70 -11.76
N HIS A 97 -0.30 -8.26 -10.79
CA HIS A 97 0.36 -9.12 -9.80
C HIS A 97 -0.40 -9.20 -8.46
N ASP A 98 -1.54 -8.52 -8.34
CA ASP A 98 -2.38 -8.52 -7.15
C ASP A 98 -3.63 -9.37 -7.40
N PRO A 99 -3.61 -10.70 -7.23
CA PRO A 99 -4.80 -11.49 -7.44
C PRO A 99 -5.87 -11.12 -6.41
N LEU A 100 -7.11 -10.96 -6.87
CA LEU A 100 -8.25 -10.57 -6.03
C LEU A 100 -8.40 -11.47 -4.80
N GLU A 101 -8.05 -12.73 -4.93
CA GLU A 101 -8.10 -13.73 -3.87
C GLU A 101 -7.09 -13.46 -2.73
N ALA A 102 -5.91 -12.94 -3.09
CA ALA A 102 -4.91 -12.54 -2.09
C ALA A 102 -5.37 -11.30 -1.29
N TRP A 103 -6.19 -10.47 -1.90
CA TRP A 103 -6.77 -9.29 -1.25
C TRP A 103 -7.97 -9.60 -0.36
N LYS A 104 -8.68 -10.67 -0.66
CA LYS A 104 -9.68 -11.26 0.24
C LYS A 104 -9.02 -11.98 1.41
N ALA A 105 -7.70 -11.77 1.56
CA ALA A 105 -6.94 -12.35 2.65
C ALA A 105 -7.62 -12.07 3.98
N ARG A 106 -7.47 -12.99 4.85
CA ARG A 106 -8.02 -13.15 6.19
C ARG A 106 -7.83 -11.96 7.14
N ILE A 107 -7.18 -10.88 6.66
CA ILE A 107 -6.92 -9.67 7.44
C ILE A 107 -7.82 -8.56 6.90
N PRO A 108 -8.79 -8.10 7.68
CA PRO A 108 -9.71 -7.06 7.22
C PRO A 108 -8.99 -5.73 7.05
N PHE A 109 -9.33 -5.00 5.98
CA PHE A 109 -8.89 -3.64 5.79
C PHE A 109 -9.66 -2.68 6.68
N PRO A 110 -9.05 -1.57 7.12
CA PRO A 110 -9.77 -0.52 7.82
C PRO A 110 -10.81 0.16 6.90
N PRO A 111 -11.84 0.82 7.47
CA PRO A 111 -12.94 1.37 6.67
C PRO A 111 -12.56 2.56 5.77
N ASN A 112 -11.37 3.13 5.96
CA ASN A 112 -10.85 4.23 5.13
C ASN A 112 -10.30 3.78 3.78
N VAL A 113 -10.24 2.48 3.51
CA VAL A 113 -9.69 1.91 2.28
C VAL A 113 -10.81 1.56 1.32
N HIS A 114 -10.73 2.08 0.10
CA HIS A 114 -11.58 1.67 -1.00
C HIS A 114 -10.75 1.08 -2.13
N ILE A 115 -11.07 -0.15 -2.51
CA ILE A 115 -10.44 -0.84 -3.64
C ILE A 115 -11.42 -0.80 -4.81
N PHE A 116 -11.01 -0.14 -5.90
CA PHE A 116 -11.84 -0.03 -7.09
C PHE A 116 -11.95 -1.37 -7.82
N SER A 117 -13.15 -1.65 -8.32
CA SER A 117 -13.42 -2.83 -9.14
C SER A 117 -12.69 -2.75 -10.48
N ALA A 118 -12.19 -3.89 -10.96
CA ALA A 118 -11.68 -4.02 -12.32
C ALA A 118 -12.79 -4.12 -13.38
N GLU A 119 -14.02 -4.37 -12.96
CA GLU A 119 -15.13 -4.67 -13.87
C GLU A 119 -15.92 -3.44 -14.30
N LYS A 120 -15.90 -2.37 -13.53
CA LYS A 120 -16.70 -1.16 -13.80
C LYS A 120 -16.01 0.10 -13.30
N ILE A 121 -16.36 1.22 -13.93
CA ILE A 121 -15.95 2.54 -13.48
C ILE A 121 -16.74 2.92 -12.22
N GLU A 122 -16.05 3.33 -11.18
CA GLU A 122 -16.64 3.77 -9.93
C GLU A 122 -16.23 5.21 -9.62
N ARG A 123 -17.08 5.89 -8.87
CA ARG A 123 -16.79 7.22 -8.33
C ARG A 123 -16.84 7.15 -6.81
N MET A 124 -15.78 7.60 -6.17
CA MET A 124 -15.73 7.71 -4.72
C MET A 124 -15.46 9.17 -4.33
N PRO A 125 -16.36 9.79 -3.56
CA PRO A 125 -16.12 11.16 -3.12
C PRO A 125 -15.03 11.18 -2.05
N LEU A 126 -14.17 12.18 -2.15
CA LEU A 126 -13.24 12.53 -1.08
C LEU A 126 -13.76 13.80 -0.41
N VAL A 127 -14.15 13.66 0.85
CA VAL A 127 -14.62 14.80 1.63
C VAL A 127 -13.42 15.48 2.27
N VAL A 128 -13.28 16.76 1.99
CA VAL A 128 -12.21 17.61 2.54
C VAL A 128 -12.85 18.70 3.39
N ASP A 129 -12.59 18.65 4.70
CA ASP A 129 -13.11 19.61 5.67
C ASP A 129 -12.41 20.98 5.59
#